data_11c171b6cc9753cddd4f346efefb0519
#
_entry.id   11c171b6cc9753cddd4f346efefb0519
#
_cell.length_a   1.000
_cell.length_b   1.000
_cell.length_c   1.000
_cell.angle_alpha   90.00
_cell.angle_beta   90.00
_cell.angle_gamma   90.00
#
_symmetry.space_group_name_H-M   'P 1'
#
loop_
_entity.id
_entity.type
_entity.pdbx_description
1 polymer ?
#
loop_
_entity_poly.entity_id
_entity_poly.type
_entity_poly.pdbx_seq_one_letter_code
_entity_poly.pdbx_strand_id
1 'polypeptide(L)'
;MVVRVRQVIGVLILIGWVFFFFFAPEFQEELPALRDHVKEMKGEYPTLEKVKYRYAHGSFEVDVHVSDMEEGEAIKQDLQTFLSGADFQKEFLASAEDQRQEEGSSGLMPGYPDIWISCYPQGEKERQWASYAMYYTEPYRSDRTLDVDGYQTWYDN
;
A
#
# COMPACT_ATOMS: atom_id res chain seq x y z
N MET A 1 7.77 -5.30 47.78
CA MET A 1 8.47 -5.92 46.61
C MET A 1 7.52 -6.19 45.42
N VAL A 2 6.30 -6.61 45.65
CA VAL A 2 5.30 -6.97 44.61
C VAL A 2 4.88 -5.80 43.72
N VAL A 3 4.79 -4.55 44.24
CA VAL A 3 4.35 -3.37 43.48
C VAL A 3 5.35 -2.98 42.38
N ARG A 4 6.66 -3.11 42.64
CA ARG A 4 7.70 -2.77 41.64
C ARG A 4 7.73 -3.74 40.46
N VAL A 5 7.43 -5.01 40.70
CA VAL A 5 7.39 -6.04 39.64
C VAL A 5 6.22 -5.76 38.66
N ARG A 6 5.04 -5.37 39.15
CA ARG A 6 3.89 -5.03 38.33
C ARG A 6 4.14 -3.78 37.45
N GLN A 7 4.84 -2.78 37.97
CA GLN A 7 5.20 -1.57 37.21
C GLN A 7 6.20 -1.90 36.10
N VAL A 8 7.19 -2.75 36.35
CA VAL A 8 8.18 -3.19 35.37
C VAL A 8 7.51 -3.99 34.24
N ILE A 9 6.58 -4.89 34.54
CA ILE A 9 5.82 -5.67 33.57
C ILE A 9 4.95 -4.74 32.71
N GLY A 10 4.27 -3.76 33.31
CA GLY A 10 3.46 -2.78 32.60
C GLY A 10 4.27 -1.95 31.59
N VAL A 11 5.48 -1.51 31.98
CA VAL A 11 6.40 -0.76 31.12
C VAL A 11 6.92 -1.64 29.98
N LEU A 12 7.27 -2.91 30.23
CA LEU A 12 7.73 -3.84 29.20
C LEU A 12 6.62 -4.17 28.18
N ILE A 13 5.37 -4.31 28.63
CA ILE A 13 4.22 -4.50 27.73
C ILE A 13 4.03 -3.25 26.88
N LEU A 14 4.12 -2.06 27.45
CA LEU A 14 3.94 -0.80 26.73
C LEU A 14 5.07 -0.58 25.71
N ILE A 15 6.31 -0.89 26.06
CA ILE A 15 7.45 -0.86 25.13
C ILE A 15 7.27 -1.90 24.02
N GLY A 16 6.80 -3.11 24.33
CA GLY A 16 6.50 -4.15 23.34
C GLY A 16 5.41 -3.71 22.36
N TRP A 17 4.35 -3.05 22.86
CA TRP A 17 3.30 -2.48 22.01
C TRP A 17 3.81 -1.34 21.13
N VAL A 18 4.59 -0.42 21.68
CA VAL A 18 5.21 0.67 20.90
C VAL A 18 6.16 0.08 19.85
N PHE A 19 6.99 -0.90 20.20
CA PHE A 19 7.86 -1.58 19.23
C PHE A 19 7.06 -2.29 18.14
N PHE A 20 5.99 -2.97 18.49
CA PHE A 20 5.13 -3.65 17.53
C PHE A 20 4.43 -2.67 16.57
N PHE A 21 3.98 -1.50 17.07
CA PHE A 21 3.34 -0.49 16.22
C PHE A 21 4.32 0.28 15.34
N PHE A 22 5.57 0.52 15.80
CA PHE A 22 6.55 1.27 15.03
C PHE A 22 7.49 0.42 14.19
N PHE A 23 7.60 -0.87 14.50
CA PHE A 23 8.48 -1.83 13.82
C PHE A 23 7.71 -3.05 13.32
N ALA A 24 6.40 -2.93 13.11
CA ALA A 24 5.68 -3.96 12.37
C ALA A 24 6.44 -4.21 11.06
N PRO A 25 6.84 -5.45 10.74
CA PRO A 25 7.60 -5.70 9.53
C PRO A 25 6.77 -5.19 8.35
N GLU A 26 7.37 -4.29 7.56
CA GLU A 26 6.85 -3.92 6.27
C GLU A 26 6.95 -5.17 5.41
N PHE A 27 5.83 -5.87 5.21
CA PHE A 27 5.79 -7.01 4.31
C PHE A 27 5.95 -6.47 2.90
N GLN A 28 7.15 -6.63 2.36
CA GLN A 28 7.41 -6.44 0.95
C GLN A 28 7.01 -7.74 0.26
N GLU A 29 5.76 -7.81 -0.17
CA GLU A 29 5.26 -8.96 -0.88
C GLU A 29 5.86 -9.02 -2.28
N GLU A 30 6.22 -10.23 -2.74
CA GLU A 30 6.66 -10.41 -4.10
C GLU A 30 5.43 -10.39 -5.03
N LEU A 31 5.21 -9.26 -5.69
CA LEU A 31 4.26 -9.11 -6.79
C LEU A 31 5.06 -9.12 -8.10
N PRO A 32 5.28 -10.29 -8.72
CA PRO A 32 6.11 -10.44 -9.92
C PRO A 32 5.65 -9.54 -11.06
N ALA A 33 4.34 -9.43 -11.30
CA ALA A 33 3.79 -8.59 -12.35
C ALA A 33 4.16 -7.11 -12.16
N LEU A 34 4.02 -6.59 -10.92
CA LEU A 34 4.40 -5.20 -10.62
C LEU A 34 5.92 -4.99 -10.74
N ARG A 35 6.71 -5.94 -10.23
CA ARG A 35 8.17 -5.87 -10.34
C ARG A 35 8.63 -5.80 -11.81
N ASP A 36 8.06 -6.63 -12.67
CA ASP A 36 8.44 -6.69 -14.07
C ASP A 36 7.98 -5.41 -14.81
N HIS A 37 6.78 -4.92 -14.53
CA HIS A 37 6.30 -3.64 -15.05
C HIS A 37 7.19 -2.45 -14.61
N VAL A 38 7.56 -2.37 -13.35
CA VAL A 38 8.51 -1.34 -12.84
C VAL A 38 9.86 -1.39 -13.56
N LYS A 39 10.31 -2.58 -13.94
CA LYS A 39 11.55 -2.73 -14.72
C LYS A 39 11.40 -2.18 -16.15
N GLU A 40 10.25 -2.38 -16.78
CA GLU A 40 9.92 -1.82 -18.09
C GLU A 40 9.83 -0.30 -18.03
N MET A 41 9.10 0.24 -17.04
CA MET A 41 8.98 1.67 -16.80
C MET A 41 10.33 2.38 -16.64
N LYS A 42 11.29 1.76 -15.95
CA LYS A 42 12.65 2.32 -15.81
C LYS A 42 13.42 2.42 -17.14
N GLY A 43 13.04 1.62 -18.12
CA GLY A 43 13.58 1.73 -19.47
C GLY A 43 12.89 2.82 -20.29
N GLU A 44 11.64 3.15 -19.99
CA GLU A 44 10.81 4.11 -20.71
C GLU A 44 10.93 5.53 -20.12
N TYR A 45 10.97 5.64 -18.78
CA TYR A 45 11.03 6.92 -18.07
C TYR A 45 12.41 7.15 -17.44
N PRO A 46 13.30 7.92 -18.12
CA PRO A 46 14.65 8.19 -17.59
C PRO A 46 14.68 8.90 -16.24
N THR A 47 13.64 9.65 -15.91
CA THR A 47 13.52 10.35 -14.62
C THR A 47 13.08 9.44 -13.46
N LEU A 48 12.60 8.21 -13.75
CA LEU A 48 12.16 7.26 -12.75
C LEU A 48 13.35 6.61 -12.03
N GLU A 49 13.67 7.08 -10.83
CA GLU A 49 14.79 6.55 -10.05
C GLU A 49 14.43 5.25 -9.34
N LYS A 50 13.29 5.26 -8.63
CA LYS A 50 12.91 4.16 -7.77
C LYS A 50 11.40 4.06 -7.61
N VAL A 51 10.89 2.83 -7.58
CA VAL A 51 9.56 2.50 -7.11
C VAL A 51 9.70 1.56 -5.92
N LYS A 52 9.02 1.89 -4.83
CA LYS A 52 8.85 1.02 -3.65
C LYS A 52 7.39 0.70 -3.53
N TYR A 53 7.06 -0.50 -3.10
CA TYR A 53 5.69 -0.86 -2.78
C TYR A 53 5.65 -1.72 -1.52
N ARG A 54 4.56 -1.60 -0.78
CA ARG A 54 4.38 -2.31 0.49
C ARG A 54 2.91 -2.35 0.90
N TYR A 55 2.56 -3.33 1.71
CA TYR A 55 1.33 -3.27 2.50
C TYR A 55 1.59 -2.50 3.79
N ALA A 56 0.77 -1.49 4.07
CA ALA A 56 0.84 -0.70 5.29
C ALA A 56 -0.56 -0.25 5.71
N HIS A 57 -0.90 -0.49 6.97
CA HIS A 57 -2.12 0.01 7.60
C HIS A 57 -3.43 -0.27 6.84
N GLY A 58 -3.51 -1.42 6.15
CA GLY A 58 -4.69 -1.81 5.37
C GLY A 58 -4.76 -1.23 3.97
N SER A 59 -3.70 -0.60 3.52
CA SER A 59 -3.53 -0.10 2.16
C SER A 59 -2.32 -0.74 1.50
N PHE A 60 -2.34 -0.79 0.18
CA PHE A 60 -1.18 -1.10 -0.64
C PHE A 60 -0.59 0.22 -1.15
N GLU A 61 0.60 0.54 -0.72
CA GLU A 61 1.28 1.80 -1.02
C GLU A 61 2.35 1.60 -2.10
N VAL A 62 2.35 2.45 -3.12
CA VAL A 62 3.36 2.51 -4.20
C VAL A 62 4.00 3.89 -4.18
N ASP A 63 5.25 3.95 -3.71
CA ASP A 63 6.05 5.17 -3.63
C ASP A 63 6.96 5.28 -4.84
N VAL A 64 6.74 6.31 -5.64
CA VAL A 64 7.49 6.64 -6.85
C VAL A 64 8.48 7.75 -6.54
N HIS A 65 9.76 7.54 -6.83
CA HIS A 65 10.80 8.56 -6.69
C HIS A 65 11.30 8.94 -8.08
N VAL A 66 11.29 10.22 -8.37
CA VAL A 66 11.71 10.77 -9.67
C VAL A 66 12.81 11.83 -9.49
N SER A 67 13.75 11.88 -10.43
CA SER A 67 14.78 12.94 -10.45
C SER A 67 14.24 14.27 -10.96
N ASP A 68 13.21 14.24 -11.79
CA ASP A 68 12.49 15.39 -12.35
C ASP A 68 11.00 15.07 -12.45
N MET A 69 10.17 16.08 -12.28
CA MET A 69 8.71 15.96 -12.36
C MET A 69 8.16 16.03 -13.80
N GLU A 70 9.00 16.26 -14.81
CA GLU A 70 8.57 16.38 -16.19
C GLU A 70 7.76 15.16 -16.66
N GLU A 71 8.18 13.96 -16.27
CA GLU A 71 7.50 12.69 -16.62
C GLU A 71 6.50 12.23 -15.54
N GLY A 72 6.36 12.98 -14.43
CA GLY A 72 5.60 12.53 -13.27
C GLY A 72 4.13 12.18 -13.57
N GLU A 73 3.47 12.93 -14.44
CA GLU A 73 2.08 12.66 -14.84
C GLU A 73 1.97 11.42 -15.74
N ALA A 74 2.92 11.23 -16.67
CA ALA A 74 2.94 10.05 -17.53
C ALA A 74 3.20 8.77 -16.71
N ILE A 75 4.14 8.83 -15.77
CA ILE A 75 4.42 7.73 -14.81
C ILE A 75 3.17 7.41 -13.99
N LYS A 76 2.43 8.43 -13.51
CA LYS A 76 1.18 8.24 -12.76
C LYS A 76 0.16 7.48 -13.60
N GLN A 77 -0.10 7.92 -14.80
CA GLN A 77 -1.10 7.33 -15.71
C GLN A 77 -0.73 5.89 -16.10
N ASP A 78 0.54 5.62 -16.35
CA ASP A 78 1.04 4.29 -16.64
C ASP A 78 0.80 3.34 -15.46
N LEU A 79 1.20 3.73 -14.25
CA LEU A 79 0.94 2.95 -13.04
C LEU A 79 -0.56 2.74 -12.78
N GLN A 80 -1.39 3.77 -12.92
CA GLN A 80 -2.84 3.64 -12.75
C GLN A 80 -3.42 2.63 -13.75
N THR A 81 -2.99 2.70 -15.01
CA THR A 81 -3.43 1.77 -16.07
C THR A 81 -3.01 0.34 -15.75
N PHE A 82 -1.75 0.14 -15.34
CA PHE A 82 -1.23 -1.17 -14.98
C PHE A 82 -1.95 -1.76 -13.76
N LEU A 83 -2.07 -0.97 -12.67
CA LEU A 83 -2.70 -1.41 -11.42
C LEU A 83 -4.21 -1.67 -11.56
N SER A 84 -4.86 -1.04 -12.54
CA SER A 84 -6.25 -1.33 -12.92
C SER A 84 -6.37 -2.53 -13.87
N GLY A 85 -5.25 -3.03 -14.38
CA GLY A 85 -5.22 -4.14 -15.34
C GLY A 85 -5.56 -5.49 -14.73
N ALA A 86 -6.24 -6.35 -15.50
CA ALA A 86 -6.75 -7.64 -15.03
C ALA A 86 -5.64 -8.58 -14.53
N ASP A 87 -4.47 -8.57 -15.17
CA ASP A 87 -3.35 -9.45 -14.80
C ASP A 87 -2.77 -9.08 -13.44
N PHE A 88 -2.53 -7.79 -13.19
CA PHE A 88 -2.10 -7.31 -11.88
C PHE A 88 -3.17 -7.59 -10.81
N GLN A 89 -4.42 -7.26 -11.09
CA GLN A 89 -5.50 -7.43 -10.12
C GLN A 89 -5.67 -8.88 -9.70
N LYS A 90 -5.54 -9.83 -10.62
CA LYS A 90 -5.62 -11.25 -10.30
C LYS A 90 -4.54 -11.68 -9.31
N GLU A 91 -3.30 -11.24 -9.51
CA GLU A 91 -2.18 -11.53 -8.62
C GLU A 91 -2.37 -10.82 -7.26
N PHE A 92 -2.70 -9.53 -7.31
CA PHE A 92 -2.89 -8.70 -6.14
C PHE A 92 -4.03 -9.17 -5.21
N LEU A 93 -5.19 -9.52 -5.78
CA LEU A 93 -6.31 -10.00 -5.00
C LEU A 93 -6.04 -11.38 -4.38
N ALA A 94 -5.31 -12.26 -5.09
CA ALA A 94 -4.89 -13.55 -4.53
C ALA A 94 -3.97 -13.34 -3.32
N SER A 95 -2.99 -12.47 -3.45
CA SER A 95 -2.06 -12.11 -2.40
C SER A 95 -2.77 -11.47 -1.18
N ALA A 96 -3.68 -10.52 -1.41
CA ALA A 96 -4.46 -9.90 -0.35
C ALA A 96 -5.35 -10.92 0.41
N GLU A 97 -5.86 -11.92 -0.29
CA GLU A 97 -6.65 -13.01 0.33
C GLU A 97 -5.77 -13.92 1.19
N ASP A 98 -4.56 -14.26 0.73
CA ASP A 98 -3.61 -15.07 1.48
C ASP A 98 -3.20 -14.38 2.77
N GLN A 99 -2.87 -13.08 2.73
CA GLN A 99 -2.58 -12.28 3.93
C GLN A 99 -3.75 -12.26 4.91
N ARG A 100 -4.97 -12.09 4.42
CA ARG A 100 -6.18 -12.10 5.25
C ARG A 100 -6.38 -13.43 5.96
N GLN A 101 -5.99 -14.54 5.34
CA GLN A 101 -6.08 -15.88 5.95
C GLN A 101 -5.00 -16.10 7.00
N GLU A 102 -3.78 -15.60 6.77
CA GLU A 102 -2.66 -15.72 7.70
C GLU A 102 -2.85 -14.88 8.97
N GLU A 103 -3.39 -13.67 8.86
CA GLU A 103 -3.67 -12.80 10.00
C GLU A 103 -4.83 -13.32 10.88
N GLY A 104 -5.48 -14.38 10.46
CA GLY A 104 -6.65 -14.94 11.13
C GLY A 104 -7.76 -13.90 11.20
N SER A 105 -8.96 -14.23 10.84
CA SER A 105 -10.13 -13.36 10.69
C SER A 105 -10.47 -12.52 11.94
N SER A 106 -9.56 -11.67 12.38
CA SER A 106 -9.74 -10.76 13.53
C SER A 106 -10.77 -9.65 13.23
N GLY A 107 -11.44 -9.71 12.08
CA GLY A 107 -12.60 -8.89 11.78
C GLY A 107 -12.35 -7.38 11.65
N LEU A 108 -11.08 -6.94 11.72
CA LEU A 108 -10.73 -5.52 11.72
C LEU A 108 -10.56 -4.92 10.32
N MET A 109 -10.47 -5.76 9.28
CA MET A 109 -10.39 -5.31 7.89
C MET A 109 -11.44 -6.00 7.02
N PRO A 110 -12.67 -5.48 6.97
CA PRO A 110 -13.66 -5.96 6.03
C PRO A 110 -13.38 -5.36 4.66
N GLY A 111 -12.60 -6.04 3.82
CA GLY A 111 -12.43 -5.61 2.44
C GLY A 111 -11.03 -5.82 1.89
N TYR A 112 -10.88 -5.58 0.62
CA TYR A 112 -9.60 -5.51 -0.05
C TYR A 112 -8.93 -4.17 0.25
N PRO A 113 -7.57 -4.12 0.34
CA PRO A 113 -6.84 -2.89 0.66
C PRO A 113 -7.01 -1.84 -0.43
N ASP A 114 -7.06 -0.57 -0.04
CA ASP A 114 -6.97 0.53 -0.99
C ASP A 114 -5.58 0.57 -1.61
N ILE A 115 -5.48 0.98 -2.88
CA ILE A 115 -4.19 1.18 -3.56
C ILE A 115 -3.87 2.66 -3.55
N TRP A 116 -2.68 3.02 -3.09
CA TRP A 116 -2.17 4.39 -3.08
C TRP A 116 -0.91 4.50 -3.92
N ILE A 117 -0.84 5.52 -4.78
CA ILE A 117 0.38 5.92 -5.48
C ILE A 117 0.80 7.28 -4.96
N SER A 118 2.05 7.43 -4.54
CA SER A 118 2.62 8.70 -4.09
C SER A 118 3.91 9.01 -4.85
N CYS A 119 4.10 10.25 -5.28
CA CYS A 119 5.30 10.66 -5.99
C CYS A 119 6.15 11.62 -5.14
N TYR A 120 7.44 11.34 -5.11
CA TYR A 120 8.43 12.09 -4.35
C TYR A 120 9.54 12.56 -5.29
N PRO A 121 9.74 13.88 -5.46
CA PRO A 121 10.90 14.42 -6.14
C PRO A 121 12.20 14.05 -5.41
N GLN A 122 13.29 14.00 -6.13
CA GLN A 122 14.60 13.67 -5.58
C GLN A 122 14.99 14.62 -4.43
N GLY A 123 15.36 14.02 -3.29
CA GLY A 123 15.79 14.76 -2.11
C GLY A 123 14.65 15.35 -1.27
N GLU A 124 13.42 15.27 -1.71
CA GLU A 124 12.26 15.74 -0.97
C GLU A 124 11.63 14.63 -0.12
N LYS A 125 11.13 15.01 1.06
CA LYS A 125 10.40 14.11 1.97
C LYS A 125 8.89 14.24 1.81
N GLU A 126 8.45 15.35 1.23
CA GLU A 126 7.04 15.61 0.98
C GLU A 126 6.65 15.11 -0.41
N ARG A 127 5.51 14.44 -0.47
CA ARG A 127 4.97 13.98 -1.74
C ARG A 127 4.48 15.17 -2.56
N GLN A 128 4.74 15.17 -3.85
CA GLN A 128 4.26 16.20 -4.78
C GLN A 128 2.79 15.96 -5.16
N TRP A 129 2.42 14.71 -5.35
CA TRP A 129 1.05 14.30 -5.58
C TRP A 129 0.81 12.88 -5.04
N ALA A 130 -0.44 12.56 -4.83
CA ALA A 130 -0.89 11.20 -4.57
C ALA A 130 -2.20 10.92 -5.28
N SER A 131 -2.41 9.66 -5.65
CA SER A 131 -3.68 9.15 -6.16
C SER A 131 -4.02 7.86 -5.44
N TYR A 132 -5.30 7.56 -5.31
CA TYR A 132 -5.75 6.31 -4.72
C TYR A 132 -6.92 5.71 -5.48
N ALA A 133 -7.05 4.39 -5.39
CA ALA A 133 -8.18 3.64 -5.89
C ALA A 133 -8.69 2.66 -4.83
N MET A 134 -9.97 2.39 -4.85
CA MET A 134 -10.66 1.50 -3.92
C MET A 134 -11.24 0.30 -4.66
N TYR A 135 -11.34 -0.84 -3.95
CA TYR A 135 -12.00 -2.01 -4.52
C TYR A 135 -13.53 -1.85 -4.59
N TYR A 136 -14.12 -1.17 -3.60
CA TYR A 136 -15.56 -0.88 -3.56
C TYR A 136 -15.82 0.59 -3.80
N THR A 137 -16.94 0.93 -4.45
CA THR A 137 -17.33 2.33 -4.72
C THR A 137 -17.60 3.14 -3.46
N GLU A 138 -17.99 2.49 -2.36
CA GLU A 138 -18.23 3.14 -1.08
C GLU A 138 -17.48 2.39 0.04
N PRO A 139 -16.39 2.94 0.57
CA PRO A 139 -15.73 2.39 1.74
C PRO A 139 -16.67 2.52 2.94
N TYR A 140 -16.80 1.54 3.78
CA TYR A 140 -17.52 1.59 5.07
C TYR A 140 -19.05 1.39 5.06
N ARG A 141 -19.69 0.96 3.99
CA ARG A 141 -21.06 0.46 4.12
C ARG A 141 -21.07 -0.91 4.76
N SER A 142 -21.90 -1.04 5.79
CA SER A 142 -22.12 -2.32 6.52
C SER A 142 -23.03 -3.30 5.76
N ASP A 143 -23.68 -2.89 4.70
CA ASP A 143 -24.49 -3.76 3.87
C ASP A 143 -23.61 -4.44 2.80
N ARG A 144 -23.81 -5.73 2.61
CA ARG A 144 -23.02 -6.57 1.72
C ARG A 144 -23.38 -6.43 0.23
N THR A 145 -24.08 -5.36 -0.13
CA THR A 145 -24.50 -5.03 -1.50
C THR A 145 -23.61 -3.93 -2.09
N LEU A 146 -22.31 -3.94 -1.74
CA LEU A 146 -21.38 -2.94 -2.25
C LEU A 146 -21.12 -3.17 -3.73
N ASP A 147 -21.25 -2.13 -4.51
CA ASP A 147 -20.84 -2.15 -5.91
C ASP A 147 -19.31 -2.24 -5.97
N VAL A 148 -18.81 -3.18 -6.77
CA VAL A 148 -17.38 -3.40 -6.97
C VAL A 148 -16.89 -2.46 -8.04
N ASP A 149 -15.97 -1.56 -7.67
CA ASP A 149 -15.21 -0.74 -8.62
C ASP A 149 -14.01 -1.49 -9.20
N GLY A 150 -13.38 -2.34 -8.37
CA GLY A 150 -12.23 -3.14 -8.78
C GLY A 150 -11.03 -2.27 -9.18
N TYR A 151 -10.78 -1.18 -8.47
CA TYR A 151 -9.69 -0.23 -8.72
C TYR A 151 -9.70 0.43 -10.10
N GLN A 152 -10.89 0.61 -10.69
CA GLN A 152 -11.02 1.26 -12.00
C GLN A 152 -11.08 2.79 -11.90
N THR A 153 -11.55 3.31 -10.75
CA THR A 153 -11.67 4.75 -10.51
C THR A 153 -10.53 5.25 -9.63
N TRP A 154 -9.78 6.22 -10.14
CA TRP A 154 -8.68 6.86 -9.43
C TRP A 154 -9.06 8.26 -8.97
N TYR A 155 -8.69 8.59 -7.74
CA TYR A 155 -8.93 9.87 -7.10
C TYR A 155 -7.60 10.54 -6.79
N ASP A 156 -7.45 11.81 -7.14
CA ASP A 156 -6.29 12.62 -6.78
C ASP A 156 -6.47 13.24 -5.38
N ASN A 157 -5.34 13.32 -4.64
CA ASN A 157 -5.30 13.85 -3.27
C ASN A 157 -4.12 14.81 -3.06
#